data_60d2d31eb0f512cd6f2c7b192b649a3b
#
_entry.id   60d2d31eb0f512cd6f2c7b192b649a3b
#
_cell.length_a   1.000
_cell.length_b   1.000
_cell.length_c   1.000
_cell.angle_alpha   90.00
_cell.angle_beta   90.00
_cell.angle_gamma   90.00
#
_symmetry.space_group_name_H-M   'P 1'
#
loop_
_entity.id
_entity.type
_entity.pdbx_description
1 polymer ?
#
loop_
_entity_poly.entity_id
_entity_poly.type
_entity_poly.pdbx_seq_one_letter_code
_entity_poly.pdbx_strand_id
1 'polypeptide(L)'
;TVEYIVTERDRGGAYTGIENFIHRIFRYKLKKYSYWDDPDNAEEAVKVPVNARHVKHMILAGCFDRIEKVGAVTERCALLERAARELGFSLSEKDFPQDMRGRHFFWSQQQIAVSGIGSIDYRRIFDNSEASGQVKGKASYLTLDEVARDENDGRRAAVCATVVDVAEHTYKDRETGSRKRFARLTLSQNNRLAECVCWNDYYMEHRTEIQSLKDRVVILTAVIRYSDYNGCNTLQTYKNSLLFIQS
;
A
#
# COMPACT_ATOMS: atom_id res chain seq x y z
N THR A 1 22.34 15.06 1.31
CA THR A 1 21.13 15.20 2.15
C THR A 1 21.23 14.36 3.41
N VAL A 2 21.51 13.05 3.31
CA VAL A 2 21.61 12.14 4.48
C VAL A 2 22.77 12.56 5.38
N GLU A 3 23.95 12.78 4.82
CA GLU A 3 25.14 13.22 5.54
C GLU A 3 24.86 14.50 6.37
N TYR A 4 24.18 15.47 5.77
CA TYR A 4 23.79 16.71 6.47
C TYR A 4 22.91 16.45 7.67
N ILE A 5 21.90 15.58 7.54
CA ILE A 5 20.96 15.21 8.63
C ILE A 5 21.74 14.49 9.74
N VAL A 6 22.63 13.57 9.37
CA VAL A 6 23.45 12.80 10.32
C VAL A 6 24.42 13.73 11.06
N THR A 7 25.13 14.60 10.35
CA THR A 7 26.05 15.57 10.96
C THR A 7 25.33 16.48 11.96
N GLU A 8 24.13 16.99 11.60
CA GLU A 8 23.36 17.82 12.51
C GLU A 8 22.87 17.05 13.74
N ARG A 9 22.50 15.77 13.56
CA ARG A 9 22.16 14.89 14.68
C ARG A 9 23.37 14.66 15.61
N ASP A 10 24.53 14.39 15.05
CA ASP A 10 25.74 14.08 15.82
C ASP A 10 26.24 15.30 16.61
N ARG A 11 25.97 16.51 16.12
CA ARG A 11 26.28 17.77 16.81
C ARG A 11 25.29 18.12 17.91
N GLY A 12 24.02 18.00 17.63
CA GLY A 12 22.93 18.47 18.48
C GLY A 12 22.17 17.38 19.23
N GLY A 13 22.64 16.13 19.18
CA GLY A 13 21.96 14.97 19.77
C GLY A 13 20.81 14.45 18.92
N ALA A 14 20.14 13.41 19.41
CA ALA A 14 18.99 12.82 18.74
C ALA A 14 17.85 13.83 18.53
N TYR A 15 17.10 13.68 17.45
CA TYR A 15 15.88 14.46 17.23
C TYR A 15 14.79 13.99 18.19
N THR A 16 14.06 14.93 18.77
CA THR A 16 13.01 14.67 19.77
C THR A 16 11.59 14.70 19.18
N GLY A 17 11.45 15.10 17.92
CA GLY A 17 10.19 15.18 17.20
C GLY A 17 10.36 15.86 15.86
N ILE A 18 9.28 15.93 15.07
CA ILE A 18 9.31 16.49 13.72
C ILE A 18 9.59 18.00 13.73
N GLU A 19 9.02 18.75 14.67
CA GLU A 19 9.27 20.18 14.80
C GLU A 19 10.74 20.43 15.17
N ASN A 20 11.28 19.67 16.12
CA ASN A 20 12.70 19.77 16.49
C ASN A 20 13.60 19.48 15.29
N PHE A 21 13.28 18.43 14.50
CA PHE A 21 13.97 18.14 13.25
C PHE A 21 13.89 19.32 12.29
N ILE A 22 12.71 19.83 12.00
CA ILE A 22 12.50 20.93 11.05
C ILE A 22 13.25 22.17 11.50
N HIS A 23 13.14 22.56 12.77
CA HIS A 23 13.82 23.74 13.32
C HIS A 23 15.34 23.61 13.24
N ARG A 24 15.90 22.45 13.54
CA ARG A 24 17.35 22.23 13.47
C ARG A 24 17.88 22.19 12.02
N ILE A 25 17.16 21.45 11.15
CA ILE A 25 17.58 21.29 9.74
C ILE A 25 17.40 22.58 8.94
N PHE A 26 16.33 23.35 9.24
CA PHE A 26 16.00 24.56 8.47
C PHE A 26 16.32 25.86 9.19
N ARG A 27 16.91 25.81 10.40
CA ARG A 27 17.18 27.02 11.22
C ARG A 27 17.88 28.14 10.46
N TYR A 28 18.82 27.80 9.59
CA TYR A 28 19.55 28.78 8.80
C TYR A 28 18.69 29.38 7.68
N LYS A 29 17.84 28.58 7.07
CA LYS A 29 16.91 29.03 6.05
C LYS A 29 15.82 29.93 6.64
N LEU A 30 15.31 29.60 7.83
CA LEU A 30 14.28 30.37 8.52
C LEU A 30 14.81 31.70 9.08
N LYS A 31 16.07 31.75 9.52
CA LYS A 31 16.68 32.94 10.14
C LYS A 31 17.59 33.76 9.22
N LYS A 32 17.74 33.41 7.95
CA LYS A 32 18.72 34.02 7.03
C LYS A 32 20.18 34.01 7.53
N TYR A 33 20.56 33.06 8.39
CA TYR A 33 21.94 32.91 8.83
C TYR A 33 22.69 31.92 7.93
N SER A 34 24.03 32.11 7.77
CA SER A 34 24.91 31.13 7.14
C SER A 34 25.01 29.85 7.97
N TYR A 35 25.26 28.71 7.34
CA TYR A 35 25.40 27.41 7.99
C TYR A 35 26.51 27.34 9.04
N TRP A 36 27.53 28.21 8.90
CA TRP A 36 28.68 28.31 9.78
C TRP A 36 28.62 29.69 10.44
N ASP A 37 28.41 29.73 11.76
CA ASP A 37 28.68 30.94 12.58
C ASP A 37 30.21 31.17 12.70
N ASP A 38 30.90 31.07 11.58
CA ASP A 38 32.29 31.47 11.47
C ASP A 38 32.28 32.88 10.88
N PRO A 39 32.65 33.92 11.65
CA PRO A 39 32.65 35.29 11.19
C PRO A 39 33.58 35.51 10.00
N ASP A 40 34.53 34.62 9.78
CA ASP A 40 35.49 34.73 8.67
C ASP A 40 35.04 34.09 7.37
N ASN A 41 33.93 33.32 7.36
CA ASN A 41 33.34 32.62 6.20
C ASN A 41 31.92 33.05 5.86
N ALA A 42 31.56 34.29 6.09
CA ALA A 42 30.19 34.81 5.90
C ALA A 42 29.69 34.87 4.43
N GLU A 43 30.51 34.48 3.45
CA GLU A 43 30.17 34.68 2.03
C GLU A 43 29.59 33.46 1.29
N GLU A 44 29.64 32.25 1.83
CA GLU A 44 28.98 31.12 1.19
C GLU A 44 27.73 30.70 1.97
N ALA A 45 26.60 31.21 1.57
CA ALA A 45 25.28 30.69 2.00
C ALA A 45 25.15 29.21 1.57
N VAL A 46 25.57 28.30 2.44
CA VAL A 46 25.47 26.86 2.16
C VAL A 46 23.99 26.52 1.95
N LYS A 47 23.66 26.13 0.74
CA LYS A 47 22.32 25.70 0.37
C LYS A 47 21.97 24.46 1.18
N VAL A 48 21.00 24.57 2.11
CA VAL A 48 20.50 23.43 2.88
C VAL A 48 20.04 22.34 1.90
N PRO A 49 20.65 21.14 1.91
CA PRO A 49 20.38 20.10 0.94
C PRO A 49 19.05 19.35 1.20
N VAL A 50 18.27 19.82 2.17
CA VAL A 50 16.96 19.29 2.55
C VAL A 50 15.89 20.33 2.19
N ASN A 51 14.78 19.88 1.63
CA ASN A 51 13.64 20.71 1.30
C ASN A 51 12.32 20.07 1.80
N ALA A 52 11.22 20.78 1.69
CA ALA A 52 9.90 20.31 2.12
C ALA A 52 9.50 18.97 1.49
N ARG A 53 9.89 18.73 0.22
CA ARG A 53 9.63 17.46 -0.45
C ARG A 53 10.36 16.29 0.23
N HIS A 54 11.61 16.49 0.65
CA HIS A 54 12.34 15.45 1.40
C HIS A 54 11.65 15.15 2.73
N VAL A 55 11.21 16.16 3.47
CA VAL A 55 10.48 15.97 4.75
C VAL A 55 9.18 15.22 4.52
N LYS A 56 8.39 15.60 3.50
CA LYS A 56 7.18 14.87 3.09
C LYS A 56 7.48 13.39 2.84
N HIS A 57 8.52 13.08 2.04
CA HIS A 57 8.89 11.70 1.75
C HIS A 57 9.38 10.93 2.99
N MET A 58 10.12 11.58 3.88
CA MET A 58 10.54 10.97 5.15
C MET A 58 9.35 10.60 6.06
N ILE A 59 8.33 11.47 6.12
CA ILE A 59 7.09 11.17 6.86
C ILE A 59 6.36 9.98 6.21
N LEU A 60 6.18 10.00 4.90
CA LEU A 60 5.52 8.92 4.17
C LEU A 60 6.26 7.58 4.32
N ALA A 61 7.61 7.61 4.35
CA ALA A 61 8.44 6.44 4.57
C ALA A 61 8.43 5.94 6.03
N GLY A 62 7.85 6.70 6.96
CA GLY A 62 7.80 6.33 8.38
C GLY A 62 9.06 6.66 9.19
N CYS A 63 9.94 7.54 8.67
CA CYS A 63 11.19 7.88 9.36
C CYS A 63 10.98 8.53 10.73
N PHE A 64 9.82 9.10 10.98
CA PHE A 64 9.47 9.76 12.24
C PHE A 64 8.60 8.90 13.17
N ASP A 65 8.11 7.75 12.72
CA ASP A 65 7.13 6.95 13.46
C ASP A 65 7.58 6.59 14.87
N ARG A 66 8.85 6.21 15.02
CA ARG A 66 9.41 5.86 16.33
C ARG A 66 9.51 7.08 17.27
N ILE A 67 9.92 8.23 16.75
CA ILE A 67 10.13 9.45 17.53
C ILE A 67 8.79 10.04 17.95
N GLU A 68 7.83 10.06 17.04
CA GLU A 68 6.49 10.61 17.22
C GLU A 68 5.51 9.60 17.85
N LYS A 69 5.96 8.37 18.12
CA LYS A 69 5.15 7.28 18.70
C LYS A 69 3.90 6.98 17.86
N VAL A 70 4.05 6.99 16.53
CA VAL A 70 2.97 6.69 15.58
C VAL A 70 2.52 5.25 15.77
N GLY A 71 1.29 5.05 16.23
CA GLY A 71 0.70 3.73 16.46
C GLY A 71 0.06 3.16 15.21
N ALA A 72 -0.45 4.03 14.32
CA ALA A 72 -1.06 3.64 13.06
C ALA A 72 -0.55 4.52 11.92
N VAL A 73 -0.38 3.94 10.73
CA VAL A 73 0.14 4.65 9.54
C VAL A 73 -0.73 5.86 9.15
N THR A 74 -2.01 5.84 9.47
CA THR A 74 -2.95 6.96 9.25
C THR A 74 -2.64 8.20 10.08
N GLU A 75 -1.95 8.04 11.22
CA GLU A 75 -1.52 9.16 12.07
C GLU A 75 -0.42 10.00 11.42
N ARG A 76 0.25 9.49 10.37
CA ARG A 76 1.19 10.26 9.55
C ARG A 76 0.53 11.46 8.87
N CYS A 77 -0.80 11.47 8.72
CA CYS A 77 -1.53 12.63 8.24
C CYS A 77 -1.28 13.85 9.14
N ALA A 78 -1.42 13.69 10.44
CA ALA A 78 -1.17 14.76 11.40
C ALA A 78 0.28 15.26 11.34
N LEU A 79 1.26 14.35 11.15
CA LEU A 79 2.66 14.74 10.97
C LEU A 79 2.87 15.57 9.69
N LEU A 80 2.21 15.19 8.59
CA LEU A 80 2.28 15.95 7.35
C LEU A 80 1.66 17.34 7.50
N GLU A 81 0.54 17.46 8.19
CA GLU A 81 -0.12 18.75 8.46
C GLU A 81 0.73 19.65 9.35
N ARG A 82 1.42 19.08 10.36
CA ARG A 82 2.37 19.81 11.22
C ARG A 82 3.56 20.29 10.39
N ALA A 83 4.17 19.40 9.59
CA ALA A 83 5.30 19.76 8.72
C ALA A 83 4.90 20.81 7.66
N ALA A 84 3.70 20.72 7.13
CA ALA A 84 3.18 21.68 6.15
C ALA A 84 3.06 23.10 6.75
N ARG A 85 2.57 23.22 7.97
CA ARG A 85 2.51 24.50 8.70
C ARG A 85 3.89 25.09 8.97
N GLU A 86 4.82 24.26 9.47
CA GLU A 86 6.19 24.70 9.80
C GLU A 86 6.99 25.14 8.55
N LEU A 87 6.82 24.45 7.44
CA LEU A 87 7.59 24.69 6.22
C LEU A 87 6.86 25.52 5.17
N GLY A 88 5.60 25.90 5.42
CA GLY A 88 4.81 26.75 4.54
C GLY A 88 4.45 26.09 3.20
N PHE A 89 4.22 24.76 3.17
CA PHE A 89 3.69 24.08 1.98
C PHE A 89 2.24 23.63 2.17
N SER A 90 1.52 23.45 1.08
CA SER A 90 0.15 22.93 1.11
C SER A 90 0.13 21.43 0.76
N LEU A 91 -0.78 20.69 1.40
CA LEU A 91 -1.13 19.33 0.99
C LEU A 91 -2.22 19.44 -0.09
N SER A 92 -1.88 19.05 -1.33
CA SER A 92 -2.86 19.09 -2.41
C SER A 92 -3.92 18.01 -2.23
N GLU A 93 -5.17 18.33 -2.52
CA GLU A 93 -6.27 17.36 -2.50
C GLU A 93 -6.05 16.21 -3.51
N LYS A 94 -5.33 16.51 -4.61
CA LYS A 94 -4.93 15.50 -5.60
C LYS A 94 -4.02 14.41 -5.02
N ASP A 95 -3.04 14.81 -4.19
CA ASP A 95 -2.06 13.88 -3.63
C ASP A 95 -2.55 13.23 -2.32
N PHE A 96 -3.40 13.94 -1.57
CA PHE A 96 -3.91 13.53 -0.26
C PHE A 96 -5.40 13.84 -0.15
N PRO A 97 -6.27 13.09 -0.87
CA PRO A 97 -7.71 13.26 -0.79
C PRO A 97 -8.22 13.12 0.64
N GLN A 98 -9.11 14.00 1.06
CA GLN A 98 -9.57 14.06 2.45
C GLN A 98 -10.27 12.76 2.87
N ASP A 99 -11.02 12.13 1.97
CA ASP A 99 -11.70 10.86 2.19
C ASP A 99 -10.74 9.67 2.30
N MET A 100 -9.49 9.81 1.83
CA MET A 100 -8.46 8.77 1.88
C MET A 100 -7.55 8.87 3.10
N ARG A 101 -7.56 10.00 3.83
CA ARG A 101 -6.64 10.26 4.96
C ARG A 101 -6.82 9.28 6.11
N GLY A 102 -8.03 8.77 6.34
CA GLY A 102 -8.32 7.75 7.35
C GLY A 102 -8.06 6.31 6.90
N ARG A 103 -7.65 6.07 5.65
CA ARG A 103 -7.54 4.73 5.09
C ARG A 103 -6.12 4.19 5.19
N HIS A 104 -5.96 3.11 5.94
CA HIS A 104 -4.67 2.44 6.13
C HIS A 104 -4.01 2.04 4.80
N PHE A 105 -4.79 1.55 3.86
CA PHE A 105 -4.30 1.14 2.54
C PHE A 105 -3.63 2.29 1.77
N PHE A 106 -4.26 3.47 1.73
CA PHE A 106 -3.71 4.66 1.08
C PHE A 106 -2.31 4.98 1.60
N TRP A 107 -2.12 5.00 2.92
CA TRP A 107 -0.84 5.30 3.54
C TRP A 107 0.22 4.24 3.29
N SER A 108 -0.17 2.96 3.26
CA SER A 108 0.73 1.87 2.92
C SER A 108 1.23 1.98 1.48
N GLN A 109 0.35 2.32 0.54
CA GLN A 109 0.76 2.60 -0.85
C GLN A 109 1.69 3.80 -0.96
N GLN A 110 1.42 4.91 -0.24
CA GLN A 110 2.30 6.07 -0.22
C GLN A 110 3.69 5.70 0.32
N GLN A 111 3.77 4.87 1.36
CA GLN A 111 5.04 4.37 1.88
C GLN A 111 5.81 3.58 0.84
N ILE A 112 5.18 2.62 0.18
CA ILE A 112 5.81 1.79 -0.86
C ILE A 112 6.29 2.66 -2.02
N ALA A 113 5.48 3.61 -2.48
CA ALA A 113 5.81 4.49 -3.60
C ALA A 113 7.05 5.36 -3.32
N VAL A 114 7.26 5.75 -2.06
CA VAL A 114 8.37 6.64 -1.66
C VAL A 114 9.63 5.87 -1.31
N SER A 115 9.50 4.76 -0.58
CA SER A 115 10.64 4.04 -0.01
C SER A 115 11.02 2.78 -0.80
N GLY A 116 10.12 2.28 -1.65
CA GLY A 116 10.23 0.94 -2.23
C GLY A 116 10.13 -0.19 -1.19
N ILE A 117 9.92 0.16 0.07
CA ILE A 117 9.86 -0.77 1.20
C ILE A 117 8.54 -0.55 1.93
N GLY A 118 7.85 -1.62 2.22
CA GLY A 118 6.61 -1.58 2.99
C GLY A 118 5.81 -2.86 2.77
N SER A 119 4.97 -3.18 3.72
CA SER A 119 3.98 -4.23 3.59
C SER A 119 2.59 -3.62 3.70
N ILE A 120 1.68 -4.05 2.87
CA ILE A 120 0.26 -3.78 3.04
C ILE A 120 -0.23 -4.77 4.09
N ASP A 121 -0.84 -4.27 5.16
CA ASP A 121 -1.48 -5.14 6.16
C ASP A 121 -2.84 -5.60 5.62
N TYR A 122 -2.80 -6.58 4.72
CA TYR A 122 -3.99 -7.15 4.09
C TYR A 122 -4.96 -7.77 5.10
N ARG A 123 -4.45 -8.29 6.22
CA ARG A 123 -5.28 -8.84 7.29
C ARG A 123 -6.10 -7.75 7.95
N ARG A 124 -5.48 -6.64 8.30
CA ARG A 124 -6.16 -5.49 8.89
C ARG A 124 -7.18 -4.87 7.94
N ILE A 125 -6.86 -4.80 6.64
CA ILE A 125 -7.81 -4.34 5.61
C ILE A 125 -9.03 -5.25 5.58
N PHE A 126 -8.83 -6.57 5.58
CA PHE A 126 -9.91 -7.53 5.61
C PHE A 126 -10.77 -7.38 6.88
N ASP A 127 -10.15 -7.38 8.06
CA ASP A 127 -10.85 -7.33 9.35
C ASP A 127 -11.69 -6.06 9.51
N ASN A 128 -11.25 -4.93 8.94
CA ASN A 128 -11.96 -3.64 8.99
C ASN A 128 -12.95 -3.43 7.84
N SER A 129 -13.11 -4.38 6.94
CA SER A 129 -14.01 -4.28 5.79
C SER A 129 -15.40 -4.86 6.09
N GLU A 130 -16.40 -4.41 5.36
CA GLU A 130 -17.73 -5.02 5.36
C GLU A 130 -17.70 -6.50 4.91
N ALA A 131 -16.71 -6.85 4.09
CA ALA A 131 -16.51 -8.21 3.61
C ALA A 131 -16.30 -9.20 4.76
N SER A 132 -15.61 -8.80 5.82
CA SER A 132 -15.33 -9.64 6.99
C SER A 132 -16.61 -10.20 7.61
N GLY A 133 -17.66 -9.34 7.75
CA GLY A 133 -18.97 -9.76 8.25
C GLY A 133 -19.71 -10.70 7.28
N GLN A 134 -19.67 -10.43 5.98
CA GLN A 134 -20.40 -11.20 4.96
C GLN A 134 -19.74 -12.57 4.68
N VAL A 135 -18.45 -12.70 4.91
CA VAL A 135 -17.66 -13.94 4.70
C VAL A 135 -17.76 -14.87 5.90
N LYS A 136 -18.06 -14.34 7.09
CA LYS A 136 -18.12 -15.12 8.35
C LYS A 136 -19.02 -16.37 8.22
N GLY A 137 -18.45 -17.53 8.52
CA GLY A 137 -19.16 -18.83 8.41
C GLY A 137 -19.26 -19.41 6.98
N LYS A 138 -18.82 -18.67 5.94
CA LYS A 138 -18.86 -19.13 4.54
C LYS A 138 -17.48 -19.47 3.97
N ALA A 139 -16.45 -18.76 4.39
CA ALA A 139 -15.07 -18.97 3.99
C ALA A 139 -14.14 -18.55 5.13
N SER A 140 -12.92 -19.11 5.16
CA SER A 140 -11.88 -18.71 6.10
C SER A 140 -10.97 -17.71 5.42
N TYR A 141 -10.52 -16.66 6.13
CA TYR A 141 -9.46 -15.81 5.62
C TYR A 141 -8.15 -16.61 5.55
N LEU A 142 -7.53 -16.59 4.39
CA LEU A 142 -6.22 -17.17 4.15
C LEU A 142 -5.30 -16.17 3.45
N THR A 143 -4.02 -16.21 3.78
CA THR A 143 -2.96 -15.54 3.03
C THR A 143 -2.67 -16.29 1.73
N LEU A 144 -2.01 -15.65 0.76
CA LEU A 144 -1.62 -16.35 -0.47
C LEU A 144 -0.57 -17.45 -0.20
N ASP A 145 0.24 -17.33 0.86
CA ASP A 145 1.13 -18.40 1.28
C ASP A 145 0.37 -19.63 1.81
N GLU A 146 -0.74 -19.42 2.53
CA GLU A 146 -1.60 -20.49 3.00
C GLU A 146 -2.39 -21.12 1.84
N VAL A 147 -2.86 -20.30 0.87
CA VAL A 147 -3.53 -20.80 -0.34
C VAL A 147 -2.61 -21.79 -1.10
N ALA A 148 -1.31 -21.51 -1.15
CA ALA A 148 -0.35 -22.34 -1.87
C ALA A 148 -0.10 -23.72 -1.23
N ARG A 149 -0.54 -23.97 0.00
CA ARG A 149 -0.33 -25.25 0.69
C ARG A 149 -1.30 -26.32 0.20
N ASP A 150 -0.81 -27.51 -0.09
CA ASP A 150 -1.60 -28.63 -0.62
C ASP A 150 -2.79 -29.00 0.27
N GLU A 151 -2.63 -28.89 1.59
CA GLU A 151 -3.68 -29.17 2.59
C GLU A 151 -4.93 -28.29 2.44
N ASN A 152 -4.83 -27.19 1.70
CA ASN A 152 -5.92 -26.26 1.48
C ASN A 152 -6.68 -26.50 0.16
N ASP A 153 -6.29 -27.48 -0.66
CA ASP A 153 -7.07 -27.85 -1.85
C ASP A 153 -8.52 -28.21 -1.49
N GLY A 154 -9.44 -27.75 -2.31
CA GLY A 154 -10.87 -27.91 -2.10
C GLY A 154 -11.51 -26.97 -1.09
N ARG A 155 -10.73 -26.24 -0.29
CA ARG A 155 -11.28 -25.31 0.72
C ARG A 155 -11.81 -24.02 0.10
N ARG A 156 -12.81 -23.45 0.76
CA ARG A 156 -13.30 -22.10 0.42
C ARG A 156 -12.53 -21.06 1.24
N ALA A 157 -11.86 -20.17 0.55
CA ALA A 157 -11.05 -19.12 1.13
C ALA A 157 -11.61 -17.73 0.84
N ALA A 158 -11.40 -16.82 1.78
CA ALA A 158 -11.43 -15.38 1.53
C ALA A 158 -9.99 -14.87 1.52
N VAL A 159 -9.61 -14.16 0.49
CA VAL A 159 -8.28 -13.56 0.37
C VAL A 159 -8.40 -12.06 0.18
N CYS A 160 -7.46 -11.32 0.77
CA CYS A 160 -7.28 -9.89 0.53
C CYS A 160 -5.93 -9.71 -0.15
N ALA A 161 -5.91 -9.19 -1.37
CA ALA A 161 -4.67 -9.07 -2.15
C ALA A 161 -4.75 -7.91 -3.14
N THR A 162 -3.60 -7.46 -3.65
CA THR A 162 -3.52 -6.52 -4.77
C THR A 162 -3.62 -7.29 -6.08
N VAL A 163 -4.44 -6.80 -7.01
CA VAL A 163 -4.49 -7.32 -8.38
C VAL A 163 -3.38 -6.68 -9.19
N VAL A 164 -2.40 -7.48 -9.60
CA VAL A 164 -1.25 -7.01 -10.41
C VAL A 164 -1.58 -6.99 -11.90
N ASP A 165 -2.34 -7.98 -12.34
CA ASP A 165 -2.73 -8.09 -13.75
C ASP A 165 -4.10 -8.75 -13.91
N VAL A 166 -4.76 -8.40 -15.01
CA VAL A 166 -6.07 -8.95 -15.44
C VAL A 166 -5.97 -9.34 -16.91
N ALA A 167 -6.11 -10.62 -17.20
CA ALA A 167 -6.08 -11.15 -18.55
C ALA A 167 -7.39 -11.86 -18.92
N GLU A 168 -8.04 -11.43 -20.01
CA GLU A 168 -9.21 -12.12 -20.55
C GLU A 168 -8.77 -13.26 -21.47
N HIS A 169 -9.40 -14.42 -21.31
CA HIS A 169 -9.15 -15.61 -22.11
C HIS A 169 -10.45 -16.22 -22.63
N THR A 170 -10.33 -17.10 -23.61
CA THR A 170 -11.46 -17.88 -24.13
C THR A 170 -11.15 -19.37 -24.07
N TYR A 171 -12.16 -20.17 -23.79
CA TYR A 171 -12.07 -21.64 -23.92
C TYR A 171 -13.28 -22.19 -24.66
N LYS A 172 -13.14 -23.39 -25.20
CA LYS A 172 -14.24 -24.11 -25.82
C LYS A 172 -14.87 -25.01 -24.76
N ASP A 173 -16.11 -24.76 -24.48
CA ASP A 173 -16.91 -25.57 -23.56
C ASP A 173 -17.06 -26.99 -24.11
N ARG A 174 -16.75 -28.00 -23.33
CA ARG A 174 -16.71 -29.39 -23.78
C ARG A 174 -18.10 -29.98 -24.02
N GLU A 175 -19.13 -29.50 -23.33
CA GLU A 175 -20.49 -30.02 -23.46
C GLU A 175 -21.25 -29.34 -24.58
N THR A 176 -21.14 -28.02 -24.68
CA THR A 176 -21.92 -27.23 -25.65
C THR A 176 -21.16 -26.91 -26.93
N GLY A 177 -19.82 -27.09 -26.95
CA GLY A 177 -18.96 -26.67 -28.04
C GLY A 177 -18.83 -25.17 -28.23
N SER A 178 -19.52 -24.37 -27.41
CA SER A 178 -19.52 -22.91 -27.49
C SER A 178 -18.23 -22.30 -26.95
N ARG A 179 -17.85 -21.13 -27.49
CA ARG A 179 -16.75 -20.35 -26.91
C ARG A 179 -17.25 -19.57 -25.72
N LYS A 180 -16.63 -19.81 -24.55
CA LYS A 180 -16.86 -19.09 -23.31
C LYS A 180 -15.64 -18.25 -22.95
N ARG A 181 -15.87 -17.17 -22.20
CA ARG A 181 -14.80 -16.27 -21.72
C ARG A 181 -14.59 -16.46 -20.24
N PHE A 182 -13.37 -16.20 -19.78
CA PHE A 182 -12.99 -16.17 -18.38
C PHE A 182 -11.87 -15.16 -18.17
N ALA A 183 -11.64 -14.73 -16.94
CA ALA A 183 -10.50 -13.89 -16.62
C ALA A 183 -9.52 -14.63 -15.70
N ARG A 184 -8.24 -14.34 -15.88
CA ARG A 184 -7.18 -14.66 -14.95
C ARG A 184 -6.74 -13.38 -14.26
N LEU A 185 -6.75 -13.40 -12.93
CA LEU A 185 -6.19 -12.35 -12.11
C LEU A 185 -4.87 -12.83 -11.54
N THR A 186 -3.82 -12.04 -11.67
CA THR A 186 -2.60 -12.23 -10.90
C THR A 186 -2.73 -11.44 -9.61
N LEU A 187 -2.76 -12.13 -8.50
CA LEU A 187 -2.86 -11.56 -7.15
C LEU A 187 -1.50 -11.49 -6.50
N SER A 188 -1.23 -10.42 -5.76
CA SER A 188 0.00 -10.23 -4.99
C SER A 188 -0.32 -9.91 -3.53
N GLN A 189 0.37 -10.60 -2.62
CA GLN A 189 0.32 -10.34 -1.18
C GLN A 189 1.69 -10.63 -0.58
N ASN A 190 2.33 -9.63 0.02
CA ASN A 190 3.62 -9.79 0.73
C ASN A 190 4.70 -10.54 -0.09
N ASN A 191 4.90 -10.14 -1.35
CA ASN A 191 5.84 -10.75 -2.32
C ASN A 191 5.44 -12.16 -2.79
N ARG A 192 4.28 -12.67 -2.41
CA ARG A 192 3.70 -13.90 -2.95
C ARG A 192 2.75 -13.58 -4.08
N LEU A 193 2.86 -14.32 -5.16
CA LEU A 193 1.92 -14.28 -6.28
C LEU A 193 1.04 -15.52 -6.27
N ALA A 194 -0.22 -15.35 -6.65
CA ALA A 194 -1.16 -16.45 -6.89
C ALA A 194 -2.07 -16.10 -8.07
N GLU A 195 -2.53 -17.12 -8.77
CA GLU A 195 -3.51 -16.97 -9.85
C GLU A 195 -4.93 -17.16 -9.29
N CYS A 196 -5.85 -16.30 -9.74
CA CYS A 196 -7.28 -16.49 -9.52
C CYS A 196 -8.00 -16.56 -10.87
N VAL A 197 -8.72 -17.66 -11.10
CA VAL A 197 -9.50 -17.87 -12.30
C VAL A 197 -10.95 -17.49 -12.06
N CYS A 198 -11.42 -16.48 -12.77
CA CYS A 198 -12.83 -16.06 -12.77
C CYS A 198 -13.54 -16.73 -13.94
N TRP A 199 -14.24 -17.85 -13.66
CA TRP A 199 -14.91 -18.62 -14.71
C TRP A 199 -16.08 -17.88 -15.36
N ASN A 200 -16.50 -18.36 -16.53
CA ASN A 200 -17.44 -17.68 -17.42
C ASN A 200 -18.63 -17.02 -16.73
N ASP A 201 -19.40 -17.76 -15.94
CA ASP A 201 -20.63 -17.25 -15.34
C ASP A 201 -20.36 -16.08 -14.39
N TYR A 202 -19.36 -16.24 -13.51
CA TYR A 202 -18.91 -15.18 -12.61
C TYR A 202 -18.29 -14.01 -13.36
N TYR A 203 -17.44 -14.30 -14.35
CA TYR A 203 -16.76 -13.26 -15.12
C TYR A 203 -17.74 -12.43 -15.92
N MET A 204 -18.73 -13.03 -16.58
CA MET A 204 -19.70 -12.29 -17.38
C MET A 204 -20.61 -11.39 -16.54
N GLU A 205 -20.95 -11.82 -15.32
CA GLU A 205 -21.72 -11.03 -14.37
C GLU A 205 -20.94 -9.81 -13.84
N HIS A 206 -19.62 -9.98 -13.58
CA HIS A 206 -18.74 -8.95 -12.99
C HIS A 206 -17.72 -8.38 -13.96
N ARG A 207 -17.92 -8.51 -15.26
CA ARG A 207 -16.89 -8.22 -16.29
C ARG A 207 -16.31 -6.82 -16.17
N THR A 208 -17.15 -5.80 -16.06
CA THR A 208 -16.73 -4.40 -16.00
C THR A 208 -15.90 -4.14 -14.74
N GLU A 209 -16.34 -4.67 -13.61
CA GLU A 209 -15.62 -4.55 -12.35
C GLU A 209 -14.26 -5.25 -12.43
N ILE A 210 -14.24 -6.52 -12.89
CA ILE A 210 -13.01 -7.31 -12.99
C ILE A 210 -11.98 -6.65 -13.90
N GLN A 211 -12.39 -6.08 -15.03
CA GLN A 211 -11.47 -5.38 -15.93
C GLN A 211 -10.87 -4.11 -15.34
N SER A 212 -11.50 -3.52 -14.33
CA SER A 212 -11.02 -2.33 -13.62
C SER A 212 -10.14 -2.61 -12.40
N LEU A 213 -9.86 -3.88 -12.09
CA LEU A 213 -9.19 -4.27 -10.84
C LEU A 213 -7.69 -4.06 -10.82
N LYS A 214 -7.04 -3.86 -11.96
CA LYS A 214 -5.58 -3.70 -12.01
C LYS A 214 -5.12 -2.60 -11.05
N ASP A 215 -4.08 -2.90 -10.27
CA ASP A 215 -3.48 -2.06 -9.23
C ASP A 215 -4.42 -1.72 -8.06
N ARG A 216 -5.52 -2.47 -7.91
CA ARG A 216 -6.44 -2.32 -6.78
C ARG A 216 -6.30 -3.45 -5.76
N VAL A 217 -6.58 -3.14 -4.50
CA VAL A 217 -6.75 -4.17 -3.47
C VAL A 217 -8.18 -4.68 -3.50
N VAL A 218 -8.30 -5.99 -3.53
CA VAL A 218 -9.58 -6.68 -3.52
C VAL A 218 -9.67 -7.66 -2.36
N ILE A 219 -10.89 -7.88 -1.89
CA ILE A 219 -11.24 -9.03 -1.06
C ILE A 219 -12.15 -9.90 -1.90
N LEU A 220 -11.76 -11.12 -2.12
CA LEU A 220 -12.56 -12.07 -2.90
C LEU A 220 -12.70 -13.40 -2.18
N THR A 221 -13.85 -14.08 -2.39
CA THR A 221 -14.00 -15.46 -1.96
C THR A 221 -13.85 -16.39 -3.16
N ALA A 222 -13.10 -17.46 -2.97
CA ALA A 222 -12.83 -18.44 -4.01
C ALA A 222 -12.67 -19.84 -3.42
N VAL A 223 -12.74 -20.85 -4.25
CA VAL A 223 -12.35 -22.21 -3.90
C VAL A 223 -10.91 -22.42 -4.35
N ILE A 224 -10.09 -22.98 -3.48
CA ILE A 224 -8.73 -23.38 -3.80
C ILE A 224 -8.79 -24.66 -4.61
N ARG A 225 -8.08 -24.73 -5.73
CA ARG A 225 -7.99 -25.91 -6.57
C ARG A 225 -6.58 -26.10 -7.09
N TYR A 226 -6.08 -27.31 -6.95
CA TYR A 226 -4.83 -27.69 -7.60
C TYR A 226 -4.97 -27.60 -9.11
N SER A 227 -4.04 -26.95 -9.76
CA SER A 227 -3.94 -26.82 -11.21
C SER A 227 -2.79 -27.64 -11.74
N ASP A 228 -3.10 -28.72 -12.44
CA ASP A 228 -2.08 -29.56 -13.11
C ASP A 228 -1.24 -28.73 -14.11
N TYR A 229 -1.87 -27.72 -14.73
CA TYR A 229 -1.19 -26.85 -15.68
C TYR A 229 -0.13 -25.95 -15.02
N ASN A 230 -0.43 -25.43 -13.83
CA ASN A 230 0.48 -24.53 -13.10
C ASN A 230 1.37 -25.29 -12.09
N GLY A 231 1.06 -26.56 -11.79
CA GLY A 231 1.74 -27.34 -10.76
C GLY A 231 1.58 -26.79 -9.34
N CYS A 232 0.51 -26.02 -9.08
CA CYS A 232 0.26 -25.39 -7.79
C CYS A 232 -1.24 -25.10 -7.58
N ASN A 233 -1.59 -24.77 -6.34
CA ASN A 233 -2.93 -24.31 -6.00
C ASN A 233 -3.23 -22.96 -6.63
N THR A 234 -4.45 -22.83 -7.19
CA THR A 234 -5.04 -21.62 -7.75
C THR A 234 -6.35 -21.32 -7.05
N LEU A 235 -6.76 -20.06 -7.08
CA LEU A 235 -8.08 -19.63 -6.62
C LEU A 235 -9.06 -19.70 -7.79
N GLN A 236 -10.28 -20.19 -7.56
CA GLN A 236 -11.31 -20.27 -8.58
C GLN A 236 -12.60 -19.66 -8.06
N THR A 237 -13.12 -18.64 -8.76
CA THR A 237 -14.40 -18.04 -8.42
C THR A 237 -15.56 -18.77 -9.11
N TYR A 238 -16.68 -18.82 -8.44
CA TYR A 238 -17.94 -19.39 -8.90
C TYR A 238 -19.06 -18.38 -8.69
N LYS A 239 -20.24 -18.65 -9.21
CA LYS A 239 -21.43 -17.76 -9.17
C LYS A 239 -21.71 -17.12 -7.80
N ASN A 240 -21.41 -17.82 -6.70
CA ASN A 240 -21.62 -17.33 -5.34
C ASN A 240 -20.35 -16.77 -4.68
N SER A 241 -19.32 -16.49 -5.43
CA SER A 241 -18.12 -15.82 -4.93
C SER A 241 -18.43 -14.34 -4.67
N LEU A 242 -17.81 -13.79 -3.62
CA LEU A 242 -17.96 -12.38 -3.27
C LEU A 242 -16.72 -11.62 -3.77
N LEU A 243 -16.92 -10.43 -4.28
CA LEU A 243 -15.86 -9.51 -4.67
C LEU A 243 -16.13 -8.15 -4.03
N PHE A 244 -15.13 -7.62 -3.31
CA PHE A 244 -15.17 -6.29 -2.73
C PHE A 244 -13.92 -5.54 -3.17
N ILE A 245 -14.08 -4.39 -3.75
CA ILE A 245 -12.99 -3.51 -4.15
C ILE A 245 -12.72 -2.55 -3.01
N GLN A 246 -11.49 -2.55 -2.52
CA GLN A 246 -11.07 -1.58 -1.50
C GLN A 246 -10.60 -0.30 -2.20
N SER A 247 -11.26 0.78 -1.88
CA SER A 247 -10.98 2.12 -2.42
C SER A 247 -10.02 2.89 -1.52
#